data_55fb3af809185e3b32c6c03833d87bd0
#
_entry.id   55fb3af809185e3b32c6c03833d87bd0
#
_cell.length_a   1.000
_cell.length_b   1.000
_cell.length_c   1.000
_cell.angle_alpha   90.00
_cell.angle_beta   90.00
_cell.angle_gamma   90.00
#
_symmetry.space_group_name_H-M   'P 1'
#
loop_
_entity.id
_entity.type
_entity.pdbx_description
1 polymer ?
#
loop_
_entity_poly.entity_id
_entity_poly.type
_entity_poly.pdbx_seq_one_letter_code
_entity_poly.pdbx_strand_id
1 'polypeptide(L)'
;MKFKKELDRIKEKGLIPVVVIEEPEKAISLGKAFLDAGLDIIEITMRTEKAMEAIKILKKNLPEMLIGAGTVFSLKIAKEALKNGARFIVSPHLDEKIVSYCVKNNIIVCPGVYTPTEINNAIQIAIKAKGKKSIDIEDLPLLLKIFPASSGGPEHIKALKAVFPKARFIPLGGVNAGNLAEYIKAGSWAVGGTWVCKKELIDKGEMMKITELTKEALRIINEARKQI
;
A
#
# COMPACT_ATOMS: atom_id res chain seq x y z
N MET A 1 5.89 -9.31 -16.52
CA MET A 1 6.79 -8.37 -15.81
C MET A 1 6.62 -8.59 -14.30
N LYS A 2 7.71 -8.48 -13.51
CA LYS A 2 7.71 -8.77 -12.06
C LYS A 2 6.66 -7.95 -11.29
N PHE A 3 6.56 -6.64 -11.57
CA PHE A 3 5.59 -5.77 -10.90
C PHE A 3 4.13 -6.17 -11.14
N LYS A 4 3.79 -6.80 -12.28
CA LYS A 4 2.41 -7.27 -12.53
C LYS A 4 2.02 -8.35 -11.52
N LYS A 5 2.90 -9.33 -11.27
CA LYS A 5 2.67 -10.35 -10.24
C LYS A 5 2.50 -9.75 -8.83
N GLU A 6 3.25 -8.69 -8.54
CA GLU A 6 3.15 -7.98 -7.25
C GLU A 6 1.86 -7.16 -7.13
N LEU A 7 1.40 -6.53 -8.24
CA LEU A 7 0.09 -5.88 -8.30
C LEU A 7 -1.04 -6.88 -8.11
N ASP A 8 -0.96 -8.04 -8.79
CA ASP A 8 -1.95 -9.11 -8.67
C ASP A 8 -2.01 -9.62 -7.22
N ARG A 9 -0.86 -9.79 -6.57
CA ARG A 9 -0.75 -10.17 -5.15
C ARG A 9 -1.40 -9.12 -4.24
N ILE A 10 -1.14 -7.82 -4.46
CA ILE A 10 -1.79 -6.74 -3.69
C ILE A 10 -3.30 -6.77 -3.90
N LYS A 11 -3.76 -6.98 -5.13
CA LYS A 11 -5.18 -7.12 -5.45
C LYS A 11 -5.78 -8.32 -4.73
N GLU A 12 -5.15 -9.49 -4.84
CA GLU A 12 -5.63 -10.73 -4.24
C GLU A 12 -5.82 -10.58 -2.72
N LYS A 13 -4.81 -10.09 -2.02
CA LYS A 13 -4.89 -9.88 -0.56
C LYS A 13 -5.85 -8.76 -0.18
N GLY A 14 -5.89 -7.69 -0.95
CA GLY A 14 -6.79 -6.56 -0.72
C GLY A 14 -6.49 -5.70 0.51
N LEU A 15 -5.43 -6.00 1.24
CA LEU A 15 -5.00 -5.31 2.46
C LEU A 15 -3.51 -5.01 2.43
N ILE A 16 -3.14 -3.78 2.77
CA ILE A 16 -1.78 -3.34 3.02
C ILE A 16 -1.71 -2.83 4.46
N PRO A 17 -1.19 -3.62 5.43
CA PRO A 17 -0.94 -3.12 6.78
C PRO A 17 0.09 -1.99 6.76
N VAL A 18 -0.25 -0.88 7.42
CA VAL A 18 0.61 0.31 7.51
C VAL A 18 1.21 0.37 8.90
N VAL A 19 2.52 0.14 8.98
CA VAL A 19 3.25 -0.10 10.22
C VAL A 19 4.12 1.09 10.59
N VAL A 20 4.03 1.50 11.83
CA VAL A 20 5.02 2.35 12.52
C VAL A 20 5.80 1.44 13.47
N ILE A 21 7.10 1.33 13.29
CA ILE A 21 7.96 0.45 14.10
C ILE A 21 9.13 1.25 14.66
N GLU A 22 9.34 1.16 15.97
CA GLU A 22 10.44 1.81 16.68
C GLU A 22 11.53 0.82 17.10
N GLU A 23 11.15 -0.43 17.34
CA GLU A 23 12.04 -1.53 17.70
C GLU A 23 12.15 -2.48 16.49
N PRO A 24 13.18 -2.35 15.65
CA PRO A 24 13.28 -3.06 14.38
C PRO A 24 13.35 -4.59 14.53
N GLU A 25 13.80 -5.10 15.66
CA GLU A 25 13.80 -6.53 16.01
C GLU A 25 12.39 -7.13 16.09
N LYS A 26 11.36 -6.34 16.42
CA LYS A 26 9.95 -6.74 16.41
C LYS A 26 9.42 -6.99 14.99
N ALA A 27 10.13 -6.53 13.96
CA ALA A 27 9.70 -6.71 12.57
C ALA A 27 9.53 -8.19 12.19
N ILE A 28 10.37 -9.08 12.70
CA ILE A 28 10.28 -10.51 12.37
C ILE A 28 9.01 -11.12 12.96
N SER A 29 8.72 -10.90 14.25
CA SER A 29 7.52 -11.42 14.90
C SER A 29 6.26 -10.85 14.29
N LEU A 30 6.25 -9.55 13.95
CA LEU A 30 5.16 -8.90 13.26
C LEU A 30 4.94 -9.47 11.86
N GLY A 31 6.01 -9.65 11.07
CA GLY A 31 5.92 -10.25 9.74
C GLY A 31 5.37 -11.68 9.79
N LYS A 32 5.81 -12.49 10.77
CA LYS A 32 5.27 -13.84 11.02
C LYS A 32 3.77 -13.80 11.36
N ALA A 33 3.35 -12.84 12.21
CA ALA A 33 1.94 -12.68 12.56
C ALA A 33 1.05 -12.41 11.32
N PHE A 34 1.54 -11.63 10.35
CA PHE A 34 0.84 -11.45 9.09
C PHE A 34 0.84 -12.71 8.22
N LEU A 35 1.98 -13.41 8.11
CA LEU A 35 2.08 -14.67 7.36
C LEU A 35 1.13 -15.74 7.93
N ASP A 36 1.04 -15.88 9.26
CA ASP A 36 0.12 -16.79 9.95
C ASP A 36 -1.35 -16.42 9.71
N ALA A 37 -1.62 -15.17 9.37
CA ALA A 37 -2.93 -14.73 8.93
C ALA A 37 -3.19 -14.96 7.43
N GLY A 38 -2.20 -15.39 6.66
CA GLY A 38 -2.27 -15.54 5.21
C GLY A 38 -1.99 -14.26 4.44
N LEU A 39 -1.41 -13.25 5.08
CA LEU A 39 -1.04 -11.96 4.47
C LEU A 39 0.48 -11.83 4.38
N ASP A 40 0.97 -11.70 3.17
CA ASP A 40 2.41 -11.64 2.88
C ASP A 40 2.83 -10.26 2.34
N ILE A 41 2.12 -9.20 2.73
CA ILE A 41 2.35 -7.80 2.36
C ILE A 41 2.48 -6.95 3.62
N ILE A 42 3.41 -5.99 3.63
CA ILE A 42 3.60 -5.04 4.72
C ILE A 42 4.14 -3.70 4.18
N GLU A 43 3.65 -2.58 4.70
CA GLU A 43 4.18 -1.24 4.47
C GLU A 43 4.84 -0.73 5.76
N ILE A 44 6.16 -0.53 5.75
CA ILE A 44 6.90 0.12 6.84
C ILE A 44 6.99 1.61 6.56
N THR A 45 6.44 2.43 7.46
CA THR A 45 6.45 3.89 7.28
C THR A 45 7.75 4.52 7.71
N MET A 46 8.28 5.47 6.91
CA MET A 46 9.50 6.24 7.20
C MET A 46 9.25 7.34 8.24
N ARG A 47 8.51 7.00 9.30
CA ARG A 47 8.20 7.91 10.42
C ARG A 47 9.15 7.78 11.59
N THR A 48 9.97 6.73 11.61
CA THR A 48 10.97 6.47 12.64
C THR A 48 12.34 6.32 12.02
N GLU A 49 13.40 6.61 12.77
CA GLU A 49 14.79 6.41 12.34
C GLU A 49 15.11 4.93 12.10
N LYS A 50 14.35 4.03 12.74
CA LYS A 50 14.54 2.57 12.67
C LYS A 50 13.83 1.89 11.50
N ALA A 51 13.03 2.62 10.75
CA ALA A 51 12.23 2.06 9.65
C ALA A 51 13.09 1.35 8.58
N MET A 52 14.23 1.94 8.20
CA MET A 52 15.13 1.34 7.20
C MET A 52 15.75 0.03 7.70
N GLU A 53 16.09 -0.03 8.98
CA GLU A 53 16.62 -1.23 9.63
C GLU A 53 15.55 -2.35 9.65
N ALA A 54 14.30 -2.02 9.98
CA ALA A 54 13.19 -2.96 9.96
C ALA A 54 12.95 -3.56 8.56
N ILE A 55 13.01 -2.74 7.49
CA ILE A 55 12.92 -3.23 6.10
C ILE A 55 14.04 -4.24 5.80
N LYS A 56 15.28 -3.92 6.19
CA LYS A 56 16.43 -4.80 5.97
C LYS A 56 16.32 -6.13 6.71
N ILE A 57 15.82 -6.09 7.95
CA ILE A 57 15.58 -7.27 8.78
C ILE A 57 14.50 -8.16 8.14
N LEU A 58 13.37 -7.57 7.74
CA LEU A 58 12.28 -8.30 7.06
C LEU A 58 12.77 -8.96 5.78
N LYS A 59 13.48 -8.21 4.91
CA LYS A 59 14.04 -8.75 3.66
C LYS A 59 14.95 -9.96 3.89
N LYS A 60 15.76 -9.93 4.95
CA LYS A 60 16.71 -11.01 5.27
C LYS A 60 16.02 -12.25 5.81
N ASN A 61 15.03 -12.08 6.69
CA ASN A 61 14.46 -13.17 7.48
C ASN A 61 13.12 -13.70 6.94
N LEU A 62 12.39 -12.89 6.18
CA LEU A 62 11.09 -13.23 5.59
C LEU A 62 11.05 -12.83 4.10
N PRO A 63 11.86 -13.48 3.25
CA PRO A 63 12.04 -13.10 1.84
C PRO A 63 10.76 -13.25 0.99
N GLU A 64 9.79 -14.02 1.46
CA GLU A 64 8.47 -14.19 0.86
C GLU A 64 7.60 -12.96 0.99
N MET A 65 7.85 -12.07 1.96
CA MET A 65 7.05 -10.86 2.15
C MET A 65 7.28 -9.82 1.06
N LEU A 66 6.19 -9.23 0.59
CA LEU A 66 6.20 -8.03 -0.25
C LEU A 66 6.28 -6.80 0.66
N ILE A 67 7.48 -6.25 0.80
CA ILE A 67 7.76 -5.15 1.71
C ILE A 67 7.65 -3.82 0.96
N GLY A 68 6.86 -2.90 1.45
CA GLY A 68 6.76 -1.52 0.98
C GLY A 68 7.37 -0.52 1.96
N ALA A 69 7.79 0.62 1.43
CA ALA A 69 8.14 1.79 2.22
C ALA A 69 7.06 2.85 2.09
N GLY A 70 6.48 3.27 3.21
CA GLY A 70 5.44 4.30 3.28
C GLY A 70 5.93 5.61 3.87
N THR A 71 5.13 6.65 3.72
CA THR A 71 5.46 8.02 4.19
C THR A 71 6.78 8.52 3.57
N VAL A 72 7.00 8.17 2.29
CA VAL A 72 8.20 8.56 1.55
C VAL A 72 8.02 9.96 0.97
N PHE A 73 8.80 10.94 1.46
CA PHE A 73 8.70 12.34 1.06
C PHE A 73 9.72 12.78 0.01
N SER A 74 10.68 11.94 -0.35
CA SER A 74 11.71 12.33 -1.31
C SER A 74 12.25 11.15 -2.11
N LEU A 75 12.77 11.44 -3.30
CA LEU A 75 13.44 10.44 -4.13
C LEU A 75 14.67 9.82 -3.43
N LYS A 76 15.36 10.59 -2.57
CA LYS A 76 16.49 10.07 -1.77
C LYS A 76 16.03 8.94 -0.86
N ILE A 77 14.97 9.18 -0.08
CA ILE A 77 14.38 8.18 0.83
C ILE A 77 13.86 6.98 0.04
N ALA A 78 13.17 7.20 -1.10
CA ALA A 78 12.69 6.12 -1.95
C ALA A 78 13.84 5.19 -2.41
N LYS A 79 14.94 5.76 -2.91
CA LYS A 79 16.10 4.99 -3.36
C LYS A 79 16.75 4.21 -2.22
N GLU A 80 16.86 4.81 -1.05
CA GLU A 80 17.42 4.17 0.13
C GLU A 80 16.55 3.00 0.61
N ALA A 81 15.23 3.17 0.68
CA ALA A 81 14.29 2.11 1.03
C ALA A 81 14.38 0.92 0.05
N LEU A 82 14.43 1.20 -1.25
CA LEU A 82 14.57 0.17 -2.29
C LEU A 82 15.90 -0.59 -2.15
N LYS A 83 17.01 0.11 -1.88
CA LYS A 83 18.32 -0.52 -1.61
C LYS A 83 18.26 -1.45 -0.40
N ASN A 84 17.52 -1.08 0.63
CA ASN A 84 17.34 -1.89 1.85
C ASN A 84 16.34 -3.04 1.69
N GLY A 85 15.54 -3.08 0.62
CA GLY A 85 14.70 -4.24 0.31
C GLY A 85 13.23 -3.95 0.07
N ALA A 86 12.82 -2.70 0.15
CA ALA A 86 11.46 -2.34 -0.27
C ALA A 86 11.22 -2.68 -1.75
N ARG A 87 10.02 -3.11 -2.08
CA ARG A 87 9.58 -3.53 -3.41
C ARG A 87 8.55 -2.59 -4.00
N PHE A 88 7.89 -1.80 -3.18
CA PHE A 88 6.97 -0.73 -3.59
C PHE A 88 7.14 0.49 -2.69
N ILE A 89 6.76 1.66 -3.23
CA ILE A 89 6.89 2.96 -2.56
C ILE A 89 5.52 3.59 -2.42
N VAL A 90 5.21 4.07 -1.21
CA VAL A 90 3.99 4.83 -0.92
C VAL A 90 4.39 6.21 -0.41
N SER A 91 3.88 7.26 -1.05
CA SER A 91 4.07 8.63 -0.58
C SER A 91 2.74 9.25 -0.13
N PRO A 92 2.75 10.21 0.80
CA PRO A 92 1.52 10.88 1.24
C PRO A 92 1.03 11.94 0.26
N HIS A 93 1.80 12.26 -0.77
CA HIS A 93 1.55 13.29 -1.77
C HIS A 93 2.05 12.85 -3.14
N LEU A 94 1.67 13.59 -4.18
CA LEU A 94 2.16 13.38 -5.54
C LEU A 94 3.51 14.07 -5.72
N ASP A 95 4.58 13.30 -5.86
CA ASP A 95 5.93 13.77 -6.21
C ASP A 95 6.33 13.22 -7.58
N GLU A 96 6.53 14.10 -8.55
CA GLU A 96 6.88 13.71 -9.93
C GLU A 96 8.19 12.93 -10.00
N LYS A 97 9.19 13.28 -9.19
CA LYS A 97 10.51 12.62 -9.20
C LYS A 97 10.41 11.20 -8.70
N ILE A 98 9.64 10.96 -7.62
CA ILE A 98 9.41 9.62 -7.07
C ILE A 98 8.65 8.78 -8.08
N VAL A 99 7.51 9.28 -8.60
CA VAL A 99 6.68 8.55 -9.57
C VAL A 99 7.49 8.22 -10.82
N SER A 100 8.16 9.20 -11.43
CA SER A 100 8.95 8.99 -12.63
C SER A 100 10.07 7.98 -12.43
N TYR A 101 10.80 8.04 -11.32
CA TYR A 101 11.87 7.09 -11.01
C TYR A 101 11.32 5.66 -10.86
N CYS A 102 10.29 5.48 -10.06
CA CYS A 102 9.72 4.17 -9.83
C CYS A 102 9.16 3.54 -11.12
N VAL A 103 8.40 4.32 -11.88
CA VAL A 103 7.80 3.85 -13.14
C VAL A 103 8.86 3.47 -14.17
N LYS A 104 9.91 4.29 -14.35
CA LYS A 104 11.05 3.97 -15.26
C LYS A 104 11.72 2.64 -14.88
N ASN A 105 11.83 2.35 -13.60
CA ASN A 105 12.49 1.14 -13.09
C ASN A 105 11.54 -0.04 -12.87
N ASN A 106 10.28 0.04 -13.31
CA ASN A 106 9.24 -0.99 -13.09
C ASN A 106 9.01 -1.34 -11.61
N ILE A 107 9.09 -0.34 -10.74
CA ILE A 107 8.82 -0.42 -9.31
C ILE A 107 7.40 0.11 -9.07
N ILE A 108 6.61 -0.61 -8.28
CA ILE A 108 5.27 -0.15 -7.91
C ILE A 108 5.39 1.12 -7.08
N VAL A 109 4.60 2.13 -7.46
CA VAL A 109 4.50 3.40 -6.74
C VAL A 109 3.03 3.74 -6.48
N CYS A 110 2.78 4.26 -5.28
CA CYS A 110 1.46 4.64 -4.80
C CYS A 110 1.50 6.06 -4.23
N PRO A 111 1.48 7.10 -5.12
CA PRO A 111 1.43 8.50 -4.69
C PRO A 111 0.09 8.83 -4.04
N GLY A 112 0.12 9.73 -3.04
CA GLY A 112 -1.05 10.30 -2.42
C GLY A 112 -1.72 11.33 -3.35
N VAL A 113 -3.00 11.12 -3.60
CA VAL A 113 -3.87 11.97 -4.43
C VAL A 113 -5.26 12.00 -3.80
N TYR A 114 -6.07 13.00 -4.15
CA TYR A 114 -7.44 13.07 -3.66
C TYR A 114 -8.42 13.53 -4.75
N THR A 115 -8.04 14.48 -5.59
CA THR A 115 -8.89 15.09 -6.60
C THR A 115 -8.68 14.46 -7.99
N PRO A 116 -9.67 14.56 -8.91
CA PRO A 116 -9.51 14.15 -10.30
C PRO A 116 -8.29 14.75 -11.00
N THR A 117 -7.95 16.01 -10.70
CA THR A 117 -6.76 16.67 -11.25
C THR A 117 -5.47 16.00 -10.82
N GLU A 118 -5.33 15.69 -9.53
CA GLU A 118 -4.14 15.00 -9.01
C GLU A 118 -4.02 13.58 -9.56
N ILE A 119 -5.16 12.87 -9.67
CA ILE A 119 -5.22 11.53 -10.27
C ILE A 119 -4.73 11.56 -11.72
N ASN A 120 -5.28 12.49 -12.53
CA ASN A 120 -4.86 12.64 -13.92
C ASN A 120 -3.38 13.01 -14.01
N ASN A 121 -2.88 13.93 -13.19
CA ASN A 121 -1.48 14.31 -13.16
C ASN A 121 -0.56 13.11 -12.83
N ALA A 122 -0.92 12.29 -11.84
CA ALA A 122 -0.16 11.09 -11.51
C ALA A 122 -0.08 10.11 -12.68
N ILE A 123 -1.18 9.92 -13.41
CA ILE A 123 -1.25 9.07 -14.61
C ILE A 123 -0.36 9.65 -15.72
N GLN A 124 -0.46 10.94 -16.01
CA GLN A 124 0.33 11.59 -17.07
C GLN A 124 1.83 11.54 -16.77
N ILE A 125 2.24 11.76 -15.51
CA ILE A 125 3.64 11.63 -15.08
C ILE A 125 4.12 10.18 -15.33
N ALA A 126 3.31 9.18 -14.99
CA ALA A 126 3.67 7.78 -15.19
C ALA A 126 3.77 7.40 -16.67
N ILE A 127 2.86 7.89 -17.52
CA ILE A 127 2.90 7.67 -18.99
C ILE A 127 4.18 8.29 -19.56
N LYS A 128 4.46 9.55 -19.24
CA LYS A 128 5.66 10.28 -19.66
C LYS A 128 6.94 9.56 -19.23
N ALA A 129 6.96 9.03 -18.01
CA ALA A 129 8.10 8.29 -17.46
C ALA A 129 8.40 7.01 -18.23
N LYS A 130 7.41 6.38 -18.87
CA LYS A 130 7.58 5.21 -19.78
C LYS A 130 8.11 5.60 -21.16
N GLY A 131 8.25 6.89 -21.47
CA GLY A 131 8.69 7.36 -22.80
C GLY A 131 7.68 7.05 -23.91
N LYS A 132 6.40 6.90 -23.58
CA LYS A 132 5.32 6.61 -24.53
C LYS A 132 4.36 7.80 -24.63
N LYS A 133 3.74 7.99 -25.80
CA LYS A 133 2.69 9.01 -25.99
C LYS A 133 1.37 8.58 -25.35
N SER A 134 1.08 7.28 -25.36
CA SER A 134 -0.05 6.67 -24.67
C SER A 134 0.32 5.26 -24.22
N ILE A 135 -0.21 4.84 -23.09
CA ILE A 135 -0.11 3.49 -22.55
C ILE A 135 -1.35 3.24 -21.69
N ASP A 136 -1.85 2.02 -21.68
CA ASP A 136 -2.92 1.66 -20.76
C ASP A 136 -2.42 1.78 -19.31
N ILE A 137 -3.23 2.38 -18.46
CA ILE A 137 -2.91 2.52 -17.03
C ILE A 137 -2.68 1.16 -16.37
N GLU A 138 -3.30 0.10 -16.90
CA GLU A 138 -3.12 -1.27 -16.43
C GLU A 138 -1.72 -1.81 -16.70
N ASP A 139 -0.98 -1.22 -17.63
CA ASP A 139 0.41 -1.56 -17.93
C ASP A 139 1.44 -0.72 -17.15
N LEU A 140 0.98 0.16 -16.27
CA LEU A 140 1.82 0.97 -15.39
C LEU A 140 1.97 0.31 -14.01
N PRO A 141 3.14 0.41 -13.36
CA PRO A 141 3.34 0.02 -11.97
C PRO A 141 2.80 1.09 -11.00
N LEU A 142 1.55 1.56 -11.26
CA LEU A 142 0.93 2.68 -10.57
C LEU A 142 -0.29 2.22 -9.77
N LEU A 143 -0.26 2.49 -8.48
CA LEU A 143 -1.39 2.52 -7.57
C LEU A 143 -1.66 3.98 -7.19
N LEU A 144 -2.85 4.31 -6.73
CA LEU A 144 -3.24 5.67 -6.35
C LEU A 144 -3.79 5.65 -4.93
N LYS A 145 -3.02 6.20 -4.00
CA LYS A 145 -3.44 6.33 -2.60
C LYS A 145 -4.43 7.48 -2.46
N ILE A 146 -5.67 7.17 -2.08
CA ILE A 146 -6.64 8.19 -1.72
C ILE A 146 -6.48 8.53 -0.24
N PHE A 147 -6.02 9.76 0.06
CA PHE A 147 -5.67 10.15 1.42
C PHE A 147 -6.01 11.62 1.71
N PRO A 148 -6.68 11.92 2.85
CA PRO A 148 -7.25 10.96 3.81
C PRO A 148 -8.59 10.40 3.31
N ALA A 149 -8.76 9.07 3.32
CA ALA A 149 -9.96 8.43 2.78
C ALA A 149 -11.23 8.77 3.58
N SER A 150 -11.09 9.03 4.88
CA SER A 150 -12.20 9.42 5.77
C SER A 150 -12.93 10.70 5.35
N SER A 151 -12.28 11.60 4.61
CA SER A 151 -12.88 12.88 4.22
C SER A 151 -14.01 12.73 3.18
N GLY A 152 -13.97 11.68 2.35
CA GLY A 152 -15.00 11.45 1.33
C GLY A 152 -15.65 10.07 1.40
N GLY A 153 -15.09 9.17 2.20
CA GLY A 153 -15.62 7.83 2.39
C GLY A 153 -15.64 6.95 1.14
N PRO A 154 -16.39 5.85 1.18
CA PRO A 154 -16.56 4.95 0.04
C PRO A 154 -17.21 5.61 -1.18
N GLU A 155 -18.12 6.56 -0.98
CA GLU A 155 -18.79 7.28 -2.07
C GLU A 155 -17.81 8.09 -2.92
N HIS A 156 -16.77 8.67 -2.31
CA HIS A 156 -15.70 9.35 -3.05
C HIS A 156 -14.94 8.37 -3.97
N ILE A 157 -14.61 7.17 -3.47
CA ILE A 157 -13.98 6.12 -4.28
C ILE A 157 -14.87 5.75 -5.47
N LYS A 158 -16.17 5.55 -5.22
CA LYS A 158 -17.14 5.21 -6.26
C LYS A 158 -17.23 6.29 -7.34
N ALA A 159 -17.28 7.57 -6.94
CA ALA A 159 -17.29 8.70 -7.86
C ALA A 159 -15.99 8.76 -8.71
N LEU A 160 -14.83 8.60 -8.09
CA LEU A 160 -13.55 8.55 -8.79
C LEU A 160 -13.48 7.36 -9.75
N LYS A 161 -14.01 6.21 -9.35
CA LYS A 161 -14.01 4.99 -10.16
C LYS A 161 -14.87 5.12 -11.40
N ALA A 162 -15.97 5.88 -11.32
CA ALA A 162 -16.83 6.18 -12.49
C ALA A 162 -16.07 6.99 -13.57
N VAL A 163 -15.17 7.90 -13.16
CA VAL A 163 -14.37 8.73 -14.08
C VAL A 163 -13.10 8.01 -14.53
N PHE A 164 -12.47 7.25 -13.65
CA PHE A 164 -11.21 6.53 -13.89
C PHE A 164 -11.39 5.01 -13.68
N PRO A 165 -12.14 4.30 -14.54
CA PRO A 165 -12.54 2.91 -14.31
C PRO A 165 -11.36 1.93 -14.21
N LYS A 166 -10.24 2.23 -14.87
CA LYS A 166 -9.01 1.41 -14.85
C LYS A 166 -8.04 1.79 -13.74
N ALA A 167 -8.27 2.89 -13.01
CA ALA A 167 -7.40 3.31 -11.92
C ALA A 167 -7.49 2.35 -10.73
N ARG A 168 -6.35 2.14 -10.06
CA ARG A 168 -6.19 1.25 -8.92
C ARG A 168 -6.12 2.06 -7.64
N PHE A 169 -7.26 2.32 -7.02
CA PHE A 169 -7.36 3.13 -5.82
C PHE A 169 -7.07 2.31 -4.56
N ILE A 170 -6.26 2.89 -3.67
CA ILE A 170 -5.93 2.37 -2.35
C ILE A 170 -6.35 3.43 -1.32
N PRO A 171 -7.59 3.38 -0.80
CA PRO A 171 -8.00 4.27 0.28
C PRO A 171 -7.18 4.00 1.55
N LEU A 172 -6.74 5.09 2.20
CA LEU A 172 -5.92 5.07 3.40
C LEU A 172 -6.25 6.27 4.29
N GLY A 173 -6.27 6.05 5.60
CA GLY A 173 -6.68 7.06 6.58
C GLY A 173 -8.18 6.98 6.91
N GLY A 174 -8.48 6.42 8.09
CA GLY A 174 -9.84 6.23 8.60
C GLY A 174 -10.51 4.91 8.16
N VAL A 175 -9.84 4.06 7.39
CA VAL A 175 -10.30 2.70 7.11
C VAL A 175 -10.14 1.84 8.36
N ASN A 176 -11.16 1.03 8.66
CA ASN A 176 -11.21 0.09 9.79
C ASN A 176 -12.16 -1.07 9.48
N ALA A 177 -12.28 -2.05 10.38
CA ALA A 177 -13.14 -3.23 10.16
C ALA A 177 -14.61 -2.88 9.87
N GLY A 178 -15.12 -1.80 10.46
CA GLY A 178 -16.53 -1.38 10.32
C GLY A 178 -16.89 -0.79 8.96
N ASN A 179 -15.91 -0.23 8.22
CA ASN A 179 -16.15 0.41 6.91
C ASN A 179 -15.39 -0.25 5.74
N LEU A 180 -14.56 -1.25 6.04
CA LEU A 180 -13.73 -1.96 5.09
C LEU A 180 -14.52 -2.54 3.91
N ALA A 181 -15.64 -3.21 4.19
CA ALA A 181 -16.48 -3.84 3.17
C ALA A 181 -17.01 -2.81 2.15
N GLU A 182 -17.41 -1.63 2.63
CA GLU A 182 -17.95 -0.57 1.78
C GLU A 182 -16.89 0.00 0.84
N TYR A 183 -15.65 0.18 1.32
CA TYR A 183 -14.53 0.59 0.45
C TYR A 183 -14.24 -0.44 -0.64
N ILE A 184 -14.27 -1.73 -0.31
CA ILE A 184 -14.07 -2.80 -1.32
C ILE A 184 -15.21 -2.78 -2.35
N LYS A 185 -16.47 -2.70 -1.91
CA LYS A 185 -17.66 -2.61 -2.80
C LYS A 185 -17.64 -1.36 -3.68
N ALA A 186 -17.07 -0.26 -3.21
CA ALA A 186 -16.88 0.96 -3.99
C ALA A 186 -15.83 0.83 -5.12
N GLY A 187 -15.15 -0.31 -5.23
CA GLY A 187 -14.19 -0.60 -6.30
C GLY A 187 -12.74 -0.32 -5.94
N SER A 188 -12.40 -0.26 -4.65
CA SER A 188 -11.00 -0.18 -4.22
C SER A 188 -10.23 -1.44 -4.64
N TRP A 189 -8.98 -1.25 -5.11
CA TRP A 189 -8.09 -2.34 -5.50
C TRP A 189 -7.60 -3.14 -4.29
N ALA A 190 -7.24 -2.41 -3.25
CA ALA A 190 -6.94 -2.86 -1.91
C ALA A 190 -7.20 -1.69 -0.95
N VAL A 191 -7.04 -1.90 0.34
CA VAL A 191 -7.10 -0.84 1.35
C VAL A 191 -5.80 -0.80 2.15
N GLY A 192 -5.41 0.40 2.59
CA GLY A 192 -4.33 0.57 3.55
C GLY A 192 -4.87 0.85 4.94
N GLY A 193 -4.27 0.25 5.98
CA GLY A 193 -4.76 0.50 7.32
C GLY A 193 -3.80 0.16 8.45
N THR A 194 -3.93 0.92 9.53
CA THR A 194 -3.14 0.75 10.76
C THR A 194 -3.90 -0.05 11.83
N TRP A 195 -5.21 -0.26 11.65
CA TRP A 195 -6.06 -0.86 12.72
C TRP A 195 -5.72 -2.30 13.03
N VAL A 196 -5.19 -3.06 12.05
CA VAL A 196 -4.77 -4.46 12.25
C VAL A 196 -3.43 -4.57 12.99
N CYS A 197 -2.65 -3.49 13.03
CA CYS A 197 -1.30 -3.46 13.62
C CYS A 197 -1.04 -2.14 14.33
N LYS A 198 -1.94 -1.76 15.24
CA LYS A 198 -1.76 -0.56 16.05
C LYS A 198 -0.41 -0.61 16.76
N LYS A 199 0.25 0.56 16.88
CA LYS A 199 1.56 0.68 17.52
C LYS A 199 1.58 0.04 18.91
N GLU A 200 0.52 0.26 19.70
CA GLU A 200 0.40 -0.28 21.06
C GLU A 200 0.44 -1.83 21.10
N LEU A 201 -0.15 -2.49 20.08
CA LEU A 201 -0.10 -3.97 19.98
C LEU A 201 1.31 -4.44 19.64
N ILE A 202 2.00 -3.74 18.76
CA ILE A 202 3.38 -4.05 18.38
C ILE A 202 4.31 -3.87 19.58
N ASP A 203 4.18 -2.73 20.27
CA ASP A 203 5.02 -2.38 21.43
C ASP A 203 4.84 -3.40 22.59
N LYS A 204 3.63 -3.88 22.81
CA LYS A 204 3.30 -4.91 23.81
C LYS A 204 3.63 -6.34 23.37
N GLY A 205 3.99 -6.57 22.12
CA GLY A 205 4.24 -7.90 21.57
C GLY A 205 2.98 -8.75 21.40
N GLU A 206 1.80 -8.14 21.26
CA GLU A 206 0.51 -8.81 21.10
C GLU A 206 0.31 -9.37 19.67
N MET A 207 1.25 -10.20 19.21
CA MET A 207 1.30 -10.69 17.83
C MET A 207 0.12 -11.58 17.46
N MET A 208 -0.39 -12.39 18.41
CA MET A 208 -1.59 -13.19 18.18
C MET A 208 -2.82 -12.32 17.88
N LYS A 209 -2.96 -11.18 18.59
CA LYS A 209 -4.04 -10.24 18.35
C LYS A 209 -3.96 -9.60 16.95
N ILE A 210 -2.74 -9.28 16.51
CA ILE A 210 -2.49 -8.79 15.15
C ILE A 210 -2.88 -9.85 14.12
N THR A 211 -2.54 -11.12 14.35
CA THR A 211 -2.95 -12.23 13.48
C THR A 211 -4.48 -12.34 13.37
N GLU A 212 -5.20 -12.29 14.51
CA GLU A 212 -6.66 -12.34 14.55
C GLU A 212 -7.31 -11.18 13.78
N LEU A 213 -6.89 -9.93 14.04
CA LEU A 213 -7.41 -8.74 13.36
C LEU A 213 -7.14 -8.78 11.85
N THR A 214 -6.00 -9.34 11.46
CA THR A 214 -5.64 -9.50 10.05
C THR A 214 -6.52 -10.55 9.38
N LYS A 215 -6.74 -11.71 10.01
CA LYS A 215 -7.66 -12.76 9.52
C LYS A 215 -9.08 -12.23 9.35
N GLU A 216 -9.57 -11.47 10.33
CA GLU A 216 -10.88 -10.82 10.25
C GLU A 216 -10.97 -9.87 9.06
N ALA A 217 -9.98 -8.99 8.88
CA ALA A 217 -9.94 -8.07 7.76
C ALA A 217 -9.93 -8.80 6.40
N LEU A 218 -9.14 -9.85 6.25
CA LEU A 218 -9.11 -10.66 5.02
C LEU A 218 -10.44 -11.36 4.76
N ARG A 219 -11.11 -11.86 5.81
CA ARG A 219 -12.46 -12.46 5.71
C ARG A 219 -13.46 -11.43 5.18
N ILE A 220 -13.51 -10.23 5.78
CA ILE A 220 -14.40 -9.14 5.36
C ILE A 220 -14.16 -8.77 3.89
N ILE A 221 -12.89 -8.64 3.47
CA ILE A 221 -12.54 -8.35 2.08
C ILE A 221 -13.07 -9.43 1.13
N ASN A 222 -12.85 -10.69 1.46
CA ASN A 222 -13.28 -11.80 0.62
C ASN A 222 -14.82 -11.90 0.52
N GLU A 223 -15.53 -11.66 1.62
CA GLU A 223 -16.99 -11.63 1.64
C GLU A 223 -17.55 -10.45 0.83
N ALA A 224 -16.96 -9.25 0.98
CA ALA A 224 -17.36 -8.07 0.22
C ALA A 224 -17.18 -8.27 -1.29
N ARG A 225 -16.11 -8.93 -1.72
CA ARG A 225 -15.83 -9.21 -3.14
C ARG A 225 -16.80 -10.21 -3.78
N LYS A 226 -17.37 -11.14 -3.01
CA LYS A 226 -18.38 -12.09 -3.52
C LYS A 226 -19.71 -11.41 -3.83
N GLN A 227 -19.89 -10.15 -3.41
CA GLN A 227 -21.13 -9.38 -3.57
C GLN A 227 -21.03 -8.34 -4.70
N ILE A 228 -19.91 -8.32 -5.46
CA ILE A 228 -19.66 -7.47 -6.62
C ILE A 228 -19.68 -8.33 -7.89
#